data_b6bc567abc698dd303a26093623fc0ea
#
_entry.id   b6bc567abc698dd303a26093623fc0ea
#
_cell.length_a   1.000
_cell.length_b   1.000
_cell.length_c   1.000
_cell.angle_alpha   90.00
_cell.angle_beta   90.00
_cell.angle_gamma   90.00
#
_symmetry.space_group_name_H-M   'P 1'
#
loop_
_entity.id
_entity.type
_entity.pdbx_description
1 polymer ?
#
loop_
_entity_poly.entity_id
_entity_poly.type
_entity_poly.pdbx_seq_one_letter_code
_entity_poly.pdbx_strand_id
1 'polypeptide(L)'
;IVQTLLVTSVLLTVFTRWNILIKQIILTGATFLVGTLFAVFGQIYQTGADAYDLFLGWTLFTILWAVAIRFTPLWLTFIGLLCTTIWLYAMQIVPDNQWAVTLLTSAVTWICASATVVTEWMSIKGTLSRQNRWFVSLLSLATIVHVTYLMMAVICEKDAIVSIPLTSTVLLFSAGLWFGWRQRNLFYLSA
;
A
#
# COMPACT_ATOMS: atom_id res chain seq x y z
N ILE A 1 26.17 3.89 -10.43
CA ILE A 1 25.57 2.62 -10.92
C ILE A 1 24.04 2.70 -10.87
N VAL A 2 23.40 2.96 -9.69
CA VAL A 2 21.92 3.00 -9.57
C VAL A 2 21.31 4.09 -10.47
N GLN A 3 21.88 5.27 -10.49
CA GLN A 3 21.44 6.37 -11.36
C GLN A 3 21.52 6.02 -12.84
N THR A 4 22.62 5.39 -13.27
CA THR A 4 22.78 4.97 -14.68
C THR A 4 21.77 3.91 -15.05
N LEU A 5 21.49 2.92 -14.18
CA LEU A 5 20.46 1.90 -14.40
C LEU A 5 19.06 2.52 -14.51
N LEU A 6 18.74 3.49 -13.63
CA LEU A 6 17.46 4.19 -13.67
C LEU A 6 17.28 4.95 -14.97
N VAL A 7 18.25 5.79 -15.35
CA VAL A 7 18.19 6.56 -16.60
C VAL A 7 18.10 5.62 -17.80
N THR A 8 18.92 4.56 -17.84
CA THR A 8 18.91 3.60 -18.94
C THR A 8 17.56 2.88 -19.04
N SER A 9 16.94 2.48 -17.92
CA SER A 9 15.64 1.80 -17.93
C SER A 9 14.53 2.72 -18.47
N VAL A 10 14.53 4.00 -18.09
CA VAL A 10 13.58 5.01 -18.61
C VAL A 10 13.81 5.25 -20.11
N LEU A 11 15.05 5.48 -20.53
CA LEU A 11 15.37 5.68 -21.95
C LEU A 11 14.98 4.50 -22.81
N LEU A 12 15.26 3.27 -22.37
CA LEU A 12 14.85 2.06 -23.07
C LEU A 12 13.33 2.00 -23.28
N THR A 13 12.53 2.40 -22.29
CA THR A 13 11.06 2.38 -22.44
C THR A 13 10.55 3.45 -23.43
N VAL A 14 11.23 4.58 -23.53
CA VAL A 14 10.85 5.67 -24.44
C VAL A 14 11.27 5.36 -25.88
N PHE A 15 12.51 4.95 -26.09
CA PHE A 15 13.08 4.81 -27.44
C PHE A 15 12.83 3.45 -28.09
N THR A 16 12.52 2.39 -27.31
CA THR A 16 12.34 1.05 -27.86
C THR A 16 10.86 0.76 -28.15
N ARG A 17 10.58 0.16 -29.30
CA ARG A 17 9.22 -0.27 -29.73
C ARG A 17 8.82 -1.61 -29.09
N TRP A 18 9.00 -1.78 -27.81
CA TRP A 18 8.62 -3.00 -27.09
C TRP A 18 7.12 -3.05 -26.79
N ASN A 19 6.64 -4.26 -26.49
CA ASN A 19 5.28 -4.48 -26.03
C ASN A 19 5.00 -3.63 -24.78
N ILE A 20 3.78 -3.11 -24.69
CA ILE A 20 3.37 -2.25 -23.57
C ILE A 20 3.60 -2.91 -22.20
N LEU A 21 3.39 -4.23 -22.11
CA LEU A 21 3.60 -4.99 -20.88
C LEU A 21 5.07 -4.99 -20.44
N ILE A 22 6.01 -5.14 -21.38
CA ILE A 22 7.46 -5.09 -21.08
C ILE A 22 7.83 -3.71 -20.57
N LYS A 23 7.32 -2.64 -21.19
CA LYS A 23 7.54 -1.27 -20.75
C LYS A 23 7.03 -1.04 -19.32
N GLN A 24 5.83 -1.53 -19.00
CA GLN A 24 5.24 -1.44 -17.68
C GLN A 24 6.06 -2.15 -16.62
N ILE A 25 6.59 -3.34 -16.93
CA ILE A 25 7.46 -4.10 -16.01
C ILE A 25 8.77 -3.35 -15.76
N ILE A 26 9.42 -2.84 -16.82
CA ILE A 26 10.68 -2.08 -16.68
C ILE A 26 10.47 -0.83 -15.85
N LEU A 27 9.40 -0.09 -16.09
CA LEU A 27 9.08 1.13 -15.34
C LEU A 27 8.72 0.82 -13.87
N THR A 28 8.07 -0.30 -13.62
CA THR A 28 7.87 -0.77 -12.23
C THR A 28 9.20 -1.10 -11.56
N GLY A 29 10.12 -1.75 -12.25
CA GLY A 29 11.50 -1.97 -11.77
C GLY A 29 12.24 -0.65 -11.52
N ALA A 30 12.09 0.34 -12.39
CA ALA A 30 12.65 1.69 -12.21
C ALA A 30 12.14 2.37 -10.93
N THR A 31 10.88 2.13 -10.54
CA THR A 31 10.33 2.64 -9.28
C THR A 31 11.08 2.10 -8.06
N PHE A 32 11.49 0.84 -8.08
CA PHE A 32 12.33 0.26 -7.01
C PHE A 32 13.75 0.80 -7.02
N LEU A 33 14.31 1.11 -8.20
CA LEU A 33 15.62 1.80 -8.29
C LEU A 33 15.57 3.20 -7.69
N VAL A 34 14.44 3.91 -7.79
CA VAL A 34 14.25 5.20 -7.10
C VAL A 34 14.34 5.03 -5.59
N GLY A 35 13.66 4.05 -5.01
CA GLY A 35 13.74 3.76 -3.58
C GLY A 35 15.18 3.42 -3.14
N THR A 36 15.89 2.60 -3.94
CA THR A 36 17.30 2.30 -3.70
C THR A 36 18.16 3.55 -3.76
N LEU A 37 17.88 4.48 -4.69
CA LEU A 37 18.59 5.75 -4.81
C LEU A 37 18.41 6.61 -3.55
N PHE A 38 17.19 6.74 -3.04
CA PHE A 38 16.92 7.45 -1.79
C PHE A 38 17.65 6.81 -0.61
N ALA A 39 17.65 5.47 -0.52
CA ALA A 39 18.35 4.75 0.56
C ALA A 39 19.86 4.98 0.51
N VAL A 40 20.47 4.88 -0.68
CA VAL A 40 21.91 5.14 -0.88
C VAL A 40 22.25 6.59 -0.57
N PHE A 41 21.39 7.53 -0.99
CA PHE A 41 21.58 8.94 -0.70
C PHE A 41 21.59 9.21 0.82
N GLY A 42 20.60 8.68 1.53
CA GLY A 42 20.52 8.81 2.99
C GLY A 42 21.74 8.23 3.72
N GLN A 43 22.27 7.09 3.24
CA GLN A 43 23.47 6.48 3.80
C GLN A 43 24.74 7.28 3.53
N ILE A 44 24.94 7.78 2.31
CA ILE A 44 26.17 8.50 1.92
C ILE A 44 26.25 9.87 2.59
N TYR A 45 25.13 10.59 2.62
CA TYR A 45 25.12 11.96 3.14
C TYR A 45 24.84 12.05 4.63
N GLN A 46 24.58 10.92 5.31
CA GLN A 46 24.28 10.87 6.75
C GLN A 46 23.32 11.99 7.15
N THR A 47 22.27 12.16 6.35
CA THR A 47 21.36 13.31 6.46
C THR A 47 20.61 13.37 7.80
N GLY A 48 20.72 12.32 8.64
CA GLY A 48 19.94 12.21 9.86
C GLY A 48 18.45 12.13 9.61
N ALA A 49 18.04 11.98 8.34
CA ALA A 49 16.64 11.83 7.98
C ALA A 49 16.07 10.51 8.50
N ASP A 50 14.88 10.58 9.05
CA ASP A 50 14.17 9.40 9.51
C ASP A 50 13.79 8.49 8.34
N ALA A 51 13.60 7.19 8.62
CA ALA A 51 13.19 6.25 7.57
C ALA A 51 11.86 6.69 6.92
N TYR A 52 10.98 7.34 7.67
CA TYR A 52 9.76 7.94 7.17
C TYR A 52 9.98 8.88 5.98
N ASP A 53 10.99 9.77 6.03
CA ASP A 53 11.28 10.74 4.95
C ASP A 53 11.63 10.05 3.64
N LEU A 54 12.41 8.97 3.73
CA LEU A 54 12.76 8.13 2.58
C LEU A 54 11.50 7.53 1.93
N PHE A 55 10.65 6.91 2.76
CA PHE A 55 9.43 6.29 2.26
C PHE A 55 8.41 7.33 1.74
N LEU A 56 8.34 8.50 2.34
CA LEU A 56 7.50 9.60 1.86
C LEU A 56 7.95 10.04 0.47
N GLY A 57 9.23 10.34 0.28
CA GLY A 57 9.78 10.73 -1.03
C GLY A 57 9.52 9.65 -2.09
N TRP A 58 9.74 8.38 -1.72
CA TRP A 58 9.50 7.25 -2.62
C TRP A 58 8.01 7.10 -2.97
N THR A 59 7.11 7.26 -2.01
CA THR A 59 5.66 7.23 -2.22
C THR A 59 5.20 8.33 -3.18
N LEU A 60 5.68 9.57 -2.97
CA LEU A 60 5.36 10.72 -3.83
C LEU A 60 5.87 10.51 -5.28
N PHE A 61 7.02 9.89 -5.42
CA PHE A 61 7.54 9.56 -6.74
C PHE A 61 6.72 8.46 -7.41
N THR A 62 6.36 7.43 -6.64
CA THR A 62 5.63 6.27 -7.15
C THR A 62 4.22 6.61 -7.63
N ILE A 63 3.51 7.55 -6.98
CA ILE A 63 2.16 7.94 -7.43
C ILE A 63 2.17 8.57 -8.81
N LEU A 64 3.18 9.40 -9.13
CA LEU A 64 3.31 10.02 -10.45
C LEU A 64 3.41 8.96 -11.55
N TRP A 65 4.20 7.91 -11.30
CA TRP A 65 4.34 6.80 -12.24
C TRP A 65 3.09 5.92 -12.29
N ALA A 66 2.44 5.66 -11.15
CA ALA A 66 1.23 4.85 -11.09
C ALA A 66 0.09 5.46 -11.91
N VAL A 67 -0.08 6.78 -11.85
CA VAL A 67 -1.08 7.52 -12.63
C VAL A 67 -0.73 7.51 -14.12
N ALA A 68 0.57 7.70 -14.46
CA ALA A 68 1.01 7.76 -15.85
C ALA A 68 0.90 6.40 -16.57
N ILE A 69 1.25 5.31 -15.88
CA ILE A 69 1.41 3.98 -16.51
C ILE A 69 0.14 3.14 -16.42
N ARG A 70 -0.73 3.38 -15.43
CA ARG A 70 -1.97 2.62 -15.17
C ARG A 70 -1.77 1.11 -15.09
N PHE A 71 -0.72 0.67 -14.41
CA PHE A 71 -0.36 -0.73 -14.26
C PHE A 71 -0.68 -1.23 -12.84
N THR A 72 -1.46 -2.31 -12.73
CA THR A 72 -1.96 -2.83 -11.46
C THR A 72 -0.87 -3.12 -10.40
N PRO A 73 0.27 -3.78 -10.73
CA PRO A 73 1.34 -4.00 -9.76
C PRO A 73 1.94 -2.70 -9.21
N LEU A 74 1.99 -1.65 -10.02
CA LEU A 74 2.52 -0.36 -9.58
C LEU A 74 1.57 0.34 -8.60
N TRP A 75 0.25 0.19 -8.77
CA TRP A 75 -0.73 0.64 -7.80
C TRP A 75 -0.62 -0.12 -6.47
N LEU A 76 -0.35 -1.43 -6.52
CA LEU A 76 -0.09 -2.21 -5.31
C LEU A 76 1.16 -1.71 -4.58
N THR A 77 2.24 -1.45 -5.32
CA THR A 77 3.47 -0.88 -4.76
C THR A 77 3.20 0.48 -4.13
N PHE A 78 2.44 1.35 -4.79
CA PHE A 78 2.06 2.66 -4.26
C PHE A 78 1.27 2.55 -2.95
N ILE A 79 0.24 1.69 -2.91
CA ILE A 79 -0.57 1.49 -1.69
C ILE A 79 0.30 0.94 -0.56
N GLY A 80 1.17 -0.04 -0.84
CA GLY A 80 2.09 -0.59 0.14
C GLY A 80 3.05 0.47 0.71
N LEU A 81 3.65 1.29 -0.16
CA LEU A 81 4.52 2.40 0.26
C LEU A 81 3.78 3.45 1.08
N LEU A 82 2.56 3.81 0.67
CA LEU A 82 1.71 4.77 1.40
C LEU A 82 1.40 4.24 2.81
N CYS A 83 1.00 2.99 2.93
CA CYS A 83 0.73 2.35 4.23
C CYS A 83 1.99 2.32 5.11
N THR A 84 3.14 1.96 4.53
CA THR A 84 4.43 1.94 5.24
C THR A 84 4.83 3.34 5.69
N THR A 85 4.66 4.36 4.85
CA THR A 85 4.96 5.76 5.18
C THR A 85 4.12 6.25 6.37
N ILE A 86 2.81 5.99 6.35
CA ILE A 86 1.91 6.39 7.45
C ILE A 86 2.30 5.65 8.74
N TRP A 87 2.60 4.36 8.65
CA TRP A 87 2.99 3.56 9.80
C TRP A 87 4.32 4.04 10.41
N LEU A 88 5.34 4.31 9.57
CA LEU A 88 6.62 4.85 10.02
C LEU A 88 6.45 6.25 10.64
N TYR A 89 5.63 7.10 10.04
CA TYR A 89 5.30 8.40 10.59
C TYR A 89 4.71 8.28 12.00
N ALA A 90 3.75 7.38 12.19
CA ALA A 90 3.14 7.14 13.48
C ALA A 90 4.17 6.69 14.53
N MET A 91 5.11 5.81 14.16
CA MET A 91 6.07 5.22 15.09
C MET A 91 7.31 6.09 15.34
N GLN A 92 7.71 6.94 14.39
CA GLN A 92 8.94 7.72 14.49
C GLN A 92 8.70 9.17 14.89
N ILE A 93 7.62 9.78 14.42
CA ILE A 93 7.38 11.22 14.59
C ILE A 93 6.41 11.51 15.75
N VAL A 94 5.45 10.62 16.01
CA VAL A 94 4.39 10.86 16.99
C VAL A 94 4.26 9.72 18.03
N PRO A 95 5.36 9.08 18.47
CA PRO A 95 5.29 7.88 19.31
C PRO A 95 4.61 8.15 20.67
N ASP A 96 4.79 9.35 21.23
CA ASP A 96 4.26 9.71 22.56
C ASP A 96 2.76 10.03 22.55
N ASN A 97 2.18 10.25 21.39
CA ASN A 97 0.75 10.57 21.26
C ASN A 97 -0.06 9.34 20.83
N GLN A 98 -0.51 8.57 21.80
CA GLN A 98 -1.28 7.34 21.57
C GLN A 98 -2.54 7.55 20.69
N TRP A 99 -3.20 8.71 20.83
CA TRP A 99 -4.32 9.05 19.97
C TRP A 99 -3.92 9.16 18.51
N ALA A 100 -2.85 9.89 18.23
CA ALA A 100 -2.36 10.06 16.87
C ALA A 100 -1.88 8.72 16.28
N VAL A 101 -1.15 7.93 17.04
CA VAL A 101 -0.71 6.59 16.60
C VAL A 101 -1.90 5.70 16.27
N THR A 102 -2.91 5.62 17.14
CA THR A 102 -4.11 4.82 16.93
C THR A 102 -4.91 5.29 15.72
N LEU A 103 -5.06 6.59 15.51
CA LEU A 103 -5.75 7.16 14.35
C LEU A 103 -5.00 6.87 13.06
N LEU A 104 -3.68 7.05 13.03
CA LEU A 104 -2.86 6.83 11.83
C LEU A 104 -2.82 5.35 11.45
N THR A 105 -2.63 4.44 12.41
CA THR A 105 -2.65 3.00 12.14
C THR A 105 -4.04 2.51 11.73
N SER A 106 -5.11 3.07 12.28
CA SER A 106 -6.48 2.82 11.82
C SER A 106 -6.71 3.36 10.41
N ALA A 107 -6.14 4.51 10.05
CA ALA A 107 -6.23 5.07 8.71
C ALA A 107 -5.61 4.15 7.66
N VAL A 108 -4.49 3.49 7.96
CA VAL A 108 -3.88 2.47 7.08
C VAL A 108 -4.89 1.36 6.76
N THR A 109 -5.59 0.86 7.78
CA THR A 109 -6.62 -0.17 7.61
C THR A 109 -7.74 0.31 6.69
N TRP A 110 -8.23 1.54 6.87
CA TRP A 110 -9.27 2.12 6.04
C TRP A 110 -8.82 2.41 4.62
N ILE A 111 -7.56 2.77 4.39
CA ILE A 111 -6.98 2.91 3.05
C ILE A 111 -6.99 1.57 2.32
N CYS A 112 -6.51 0.50 2.94
CA CYS A 112 -6.53 -0.85 2.36
C CYS A 112 -7.97 -1.33 2.09
N ALA A 113 -8.89 -1.12 3.03
CA ALA A 113 -10.29 -1.50 2.90
C ALA A 113 -10.98 -0.74 1.76
N SER A 114 -10.80 0.57 1.69
CA SER A 114 -11.38 1.40 0.62
C SER A 114 -10.82 1.03 -0.76
N ALA A 115 -9.51 0.77 -0.85
CA ALA A 115 -8.89 0.29 -2.07
C ALA A 115 -9.47 -1.07 -2.51
N THR A 116 -9.72 -1.98 -1.56
CA THR A 116 -10.37 -3.27 -1.84
C THR A 116 -11.79 -3.07 -2.38
N VAL A 117 -12.61 -2.24 -1.72
CA VAL A 117 -13.98 -1.95 -2.15
C VAL A 117 -14.02 -1.29 -3.54
N VAL A 118 -13.16 -0.31 -3.79
CA VAL A 118 -13.08 0.37 -5.09
C VAL A 118 -12.70 -0.59 -6.20
N THR A 119 -11.70 -1.45 -5.97
CA THR A 119 -11.24 -2.41 -6.97
C THR A 119 -12.28 -3.50 -7.25
N GLU A 120 -12.98 -3.98 -6.21
CA GLU A 120 -14.11 -4.90 -6.41
C GLU A 120 -15.25 -4.25 -7.20
N TRP A 121 -15.61 -3.03 -6.85
CA TRP A 121 -16.64 -2.31 -7.59
C TRP A 121 -16.29 -2.09 -9.06
N MET A 122 -15.04 -1.76 -9.37
CA MET A 122 -14.53 -1.65 -10.74
C MET A 122 -14.54 -3.00 -11.45
N SER A 123 -14.27 -4.10 -10.75
CA SER A 123 -14.33 -5.46 -11.28
C SER A 123 -15.77 -5.85 -11.64
N ILE A 124 -16.75 -5.52 -10.79
CA ILE A 124 -18.18 -5.79 -11.03
C ILE A 124 -18.69 -4.98 -12.23
N LYS A 125 -18.25 -3.74 -12.39
CA LYS A 125 -18.61 -2.90 -13.55
C LYS A 125 -17.93 -3.31 -14.86
N GLY A 126 -17.06 -4.33 -14.84
CA GLY A 126 -16.36 -4.81 -16.02
C GLY A 126 -15.24 -3.89 -16.52
N THR A 127 -14.92 -2.84 -15.79
CA THR A 127 -13.82 -1.93 -16.09
C THR A 127 -12.46 -2.52 -15.76
N LEU A 128 -12.40 -3.48 -14.81
CA LEU A 128 -11.20 -4.23 -14.50
C LEU A 128 -11.28 -5.62 -15.16
N SER A 129 -10.21 -6.03 -15.83
CA SER A 129 -10.12 -7.37 -16.39
C SER A 129 -10.23 -8.43 -15.28
N ARG A 130 -10.95 -9.53 -15.59
CA ARG A 130 -11.06 -10.72 -14.71
C ARG A 130 -9.70 -11.29 -14.27
N GLN A 131 -8.65 -10.93 -14.99
CA GLN A 131 -7.26 -11.32 -14.73
C GLN A 131 -6.67 -10.64 -13.45
N ASN A 132 -7.29 -9.57 -12.93
CA ASN A 132 -6.78 -8.82 -11.78
C ASN A 132 -7.37 -9.23 -10.41
N ARG A 133 -8.00 -10.41 -10.32
CA ARG A 133 -8.53 -10.92 -9.03
C ARG A 133 -7.46 -11.08 -7.95
N TRP A 134 -6.23 -11.42 -8.34
CA TRP A 134 -5.09 -11.51 -7.43
C TRP A 134 -4.84 -10.19 -6.67
N PHE A 135 -5.04 -9.06 -7.35
CA PHE A 135 -4.86 -7.73 -6.76
C PHE A 135 -5.86 -7.46 -5.64
N VAL A 136 -7.14 -7.78 -5.87
CA VAL A 136 -8.20 -7.66 -4.86
C VAL A 136 -7.91 -8.58 -3.68
N SER A 137 -7.48 -9.82 -3.94
CA SER A 137 -7.13 -10.79 -2.89
C SER A 137 -5.96 -10.32 -2.04
N LEU A 138 -4.94 -9.69 -2.64
CA LEU A 138 -3.81 -9.13 -1.88
C LEU A 138 -4.21 -7.92 -1.04
N LEU A 139 -5.07 -7.04 -1.56
CA LEU A 139 -5.57 -5.89 -0.80
C LEU A 139 -6.46 -6.32 0.37
N SER A 140 -7.33 -7.30 0.15
CA SER A 140 -8.17 -7.84 1.24
C SER A 140 -7.32 -8.57 2.29
N LEU A 141 -6.29 -9.32 1.87
CA LEU A 141 -5.33 -9.92 2.81
C LEU A 141 -4.61 -8.83 3.62
N ALA A 142 -4.14 -7.76 2.98
CA ALA A 142 -3.52 -6.64 3.67
C ALA A 142 -4.47 -5.99 4.69
N THR A 143 -5.75 -5.82 4.33
CA THR A 143 -6.77 -5.30 5.24
C THR A 143 -6.92 -6.20 6.47
N ILE A 144 -7.02 -7.52 6.28
CA ILE A 144 -7.15 -8.50 7.38
C ILE A 144 -5.92 -8.45 8.29
N VAL A 145 -4.72 -8.44 7.72
CA VAL A 145 -3.47 -8.35 8.49
C VAL A 145 -3.43 -7.06 9.34
N HIS A 146 -3.79 -5.91 8.77
CA HIS A 146 -3.81 -4.66 9.52
C HIS A 146 -4.88 -4.63 10.62
N VAL A 147 -6.07 -5.15 10.35
CA VAL A 147 -7.13 -5.28 11.39
C VAL A 147 -6.67 -6.18 12.53
N THR A 148 -6.04 -7.31 12.20
CA THR A 148 -5.50 -8.24 13.22
C THR A 148 -4.40 -7.57 14.03
N TYR A 149 -3.51 -6.81 13.39
CA TYR A 149 -2.46 -6.04 14.07
C TYR A 149 -3.06 -5.01 15.05
N LEU A 150 -4.08 -4.25 14.61
CA LEU A 150 -4.77 -3.28 15.46
C LEU A 150 -5.40 -3.95 16.70
N MET A 151 -6.04 -5.09 16.54
CA MET A 151 -6.62 -5.84 17.66
C MET A 151 -5.55 -6.39 18.61
N MET A 152 -4.43 -6.86 18.07
CA MET A 152 -3.31 -7.33 18.86
C MET A 152 -2.70 -6.19 19.70
N ALA A 153 -2.53 -5.01 19.12
CA ALA A 153 -2.05 -3.82 19.81
C ALA A 153 -2.96 -3.44 20.98
N VAL A 154 -4.28 -3.46 20.79
CA VAL A 154 -5.28 -3.19 21.84
C VAL A 154 -5.18 -4.19 23.00
N ILE A 155 -4.93 -5.46 22.71
CA ILE A 155 -4.83 -6.51 23.75
C ILE A 155 -3.51 -6.40 24.53
N CYS A 156 -2.42 -6.02 23.84
CA CYS A 156 -1.10 -5.98 24.45
C CYS A 156 -0.79 -4.68 25.20
N GLU A 157 -1.38 -3.57 24.79
CA GLU A 157 -1.14 -2.24 25.39
C GLU A 157 -2.24 -1.89 26.42
N LYS A 158 -1.83 -1.74 27.70
CA LYS A 158 -2.76 -1.44 28.81
C LYS A 158 -3.48 -0.09 28.67
N ASP A 159 -2.83 0.88 28.00
CA ASP A 159 -3.33 2.25 27.84
C ASP A 159 -3.91 2.49 26.43
N ALA A 160 -4.14 1.43 25.66
CA ALA A 160 -4.62 1.54 24.29
C ALA A 160 -6.05 2.11 24.25
N ILE A 161 -6.28 2.96 23.25
CA ILE A 161 -7.60 3.49 22.94
C ILE A 161 -8.41 2.40 22.21
N VAL A 162 -9.18 1.65 22.97
CA VAL A 162 -9.91 0.45 22.50
C VAL A 162 -11.03 0.79 21.53
N SER A 163 -11.66 1.97 21.65
CA SER A 163 -12.90 2.31 20.94
C SER A 163 -12.72 2.36 19.42
N ILE A 164 -11.68 2.98 18.90
CA ILE A 164 -11.46 3.17 17.46
C ILE A 164 -11.08 1.87 16.76
N PRO A 165 -10.09 1.09 17.22
CA PRO A 165 -9.77 -0.21 16.63
C PRO A 165 -10.94 -1.20 16.69
N LEU A 166 -11.65 -1.26 17.82
CA LEU A 166 -12.78 -2.17 17.99
C LEU A 166 -13.92 -1.87 17.02
N THR A 167 -14.33 -0.59 16.92
CA THR A 167 -15.39 -0.19 15.97
C THR A 167 -14.96 -0.43 14.52
N SER A 168 -13.72 -0.12 14.16
CA SER A 168 -13.17 -0.38 12.81
C SER A 168 -13.20 -1.87 12.50
N THR A 169 -12.79 -2.71 13.44
CA THR A 169 -12.78 -4.17 13.29
C THR A 169 -14.20 -4.71 13.07
N VAL A 170 -15.13 -4.35 13.94
CA VAL A 170 -16.53 -4.81 13.84
C VAL A 170 -17.16 -4.39 12.51
N LEU A 171 -16.93 -3.14 12.07
CA LEU A 171 -17.46 -2.64 10.80
C LEU A 171 -16.87 -3.38 9.60
N LEU A 172 -15.55 -3.59 9.57
CA LEU A 172 -14.89 -4.24 8.44
C LEU A 172 -15.22 -5.73 8.34
N PHE A 173 -15.24 -6.44 9.48
CA PHE A 173 -15.63 -7.86 9.46
C PHE A 173 -17.11 -8.04 9.11
N SER A 174 -18.02 -7.23 9.66
CA SER A 174 -19.43 -7.30 9.32
C SER A 174 -19.68 -7.00 7.84
N ALA A 175 -18.99 -5.99 7.28
CA ALA A 175 -19.06 -5.68 5.87
C ALA A 175 -18.49 -6.80 5.00
N GLY A 176 -17.36 -7.38 5.39
CA GLY A 176 -16.72 -8.52 4.70
C GLY A 176 -17.63 -9.76 4.67
N LEU A 177 -18.22 -10.13 5.81
CA LEU A 177 -19.16 -11.25 5.91
C LEU A 177 -20.43 -11.02 5.08
N TRP A 178 -21.01 -9.80 5.17
CA TRP A 178 -22.19 -9.44 4.38
C TRP A 178 -21.92 -9.52 2.87
N PHE A 179 -20.78 -9.00 2.45
CA PHE A 179 -20.34 -9.00 1.05
C PHE A 179 -20.03 -10.43 0.57
N GLY A 180 -19.33 -11.23 1.39
CA GLY A 180 -19.02 -12.63 1.11
C GLY A 180 -20.28 -13.48 0.94
N TRP A 181 -21.26 -13.28 1.81
CA TRP A 181 -22.55 -13.99 1.72
C TRP A 181 -23.31 -13.59 0.45
N ARG A 182 -23.39 -12.29 0.16
CA ARG A 182 -24.11 -11.79 -1.02
C ARG A 182 -23.50 -12.26 -2.34
N GLN A 183 -22.16 -12.36 -2.41
CA GLN A 183 -21.45 -12.79 -3.63
C GLN A 183 -21.17 -14.28 -3.70
N ARG A 184 -21.51 -15.06 -2.66
CA ARG A 184 -21.15 -16.48 -2.50
C ARG A 184 -19.67 -16.74 -2.73
N ASN A 185 -18.82 -15.83 -2.29
CA ASN A 185 -17.37 -15.93 -2.48
C ASN A 185 -16.74 -16.53 -1.23
N LEU A 186 -16.26 -17.77 -1.35
CA LEU A 186 -15.66 -18.52 -0.24
C LEU A 186 -14.46 -17.83 0.39
N PHE A 187 -13.73 -17.01 -0.37
CA PHE A 187 -12.57 -16.28 0.14
C PHE A 187 -12.94 -15.32 1.28
N TYR A 188 -14.03 -14.56 1.14
CA TYR A 188 -14.49 -13.63 2.17
C TYR A 188 -15.24 -14.31 3.34
N LEU A 189 -15.65 -15.57 3.16
CA LEU A 189 -16.32 -16.33 4.22
C LEU A 189 -15.32 -17.13 5.07
N SER A 190 -14.10 -17.36 4.56
CA SER A 190 -13.05 -18.13 5.23
C SER A 190 -12.00 -17.28 5.95
N ALA A 191 -12.04 -15.97 5.77
CA ALA A 191 -11.13 -15.00 6.39
C ALA A 191 -11.67 -14.48 7.72
#